data_1dcd0af0360ae5cc00c0013c59a4d391
#
_entry.id   1dcd0af0360ae5cc00c0013c59a4d391
#
_cell.length_a   1.000
_cell.length_b   1.000
_cell.length_c   1.000
_cell.angle_alpha   90.00
_cell.angle_beta   90.00
_cell.angle_gamma   90.00
#
_symmetry.space_group_name_H-M   'P 1'
#
loop_
_entity.id
_entity.type
_entity.pdbx_description
1 polymer ?
#
loop_
_entity_poly.entity_id
_entity_poly.type
_entity_poly.pdbx_seq_one_letter_code
_entity_poly.pdbx_strand_id
1 'polypeptide(L)'
;MSTLLKTEHLKKYYGKKKIVKAVDDVSLEIHAGSSMALIGESGSGKTTFGKLIAGLEKPTDGKFWFQGQEMQDLSEKQFRPYRKNLQMVFQSSSGVFDHVYTIGENILEILKLHEKLQEGEYEERVKEALIQTGLDPDIRNRYVGQISGGQCQRANIARALVLRPELVICDEPVSS
;
A
#
# COMPACT_ATOMS: atom_id res chain seq x y z
N MET A 1 -23.61 3.66 1.71
CA MET A 1 -22.15 3.77 1.83
C MET A 1 -21.63 4.07 0.43
N SER A 2 -20.63 4.95 0.30
CA SER A 2 -20.05 5.29 -1.01
C SER A 2 -19.07 4.18 -1.43
N THR A 3 -19.09 3.82 -2.73
CA THR A 3 -18.10 2.90 -3.30
C THR A 3 -16.74 3.59 -3.36
N LEU A 4 -15.73 3.03 -2.69
CA LEU A 4 -14.37 3.55 -2.65
C LEU A 4 -13.53 2.99 -3.79
N LEU A 5 -13.62 1.68 -4.02
CA LEU A 5 -12.97 0.96 -5.11
C LEU A 5 -13.99 0.09 -5.83
N LYS A 6 -13.92 0.07 -7.16
CA LYS A 6 -14.71 -0.83 -8.01
C LYS A 6 -13.81 -1.41 -9.09
N THR A 7 -13.96 -2.69 -9.41
CA THR A 7 -13.35 -3.33 -10.57
C THR A 7 -14.42 -3.98 -11.44
N GLU A 8 -14.22 -3.96 -12.75
CA GLU A 8 -15.08 -4.63 -13.74
C GLU A 8 -14.22 -5.42 -14.72
N HIS A 9 -14.42 -6.73 -14.74
CA HIS A 9 -13.76 -7.66 -15.65
C HIS A 9 -12.23 -7.51 -15.70
N LEU A 10 -11.61 -7.16 -14.55
CA LEU A 10 -10.19 -6.84 -14.45
C LEU A 10 -9.35 -8.08 -14.74
N LYS A 11 -8.38 -7.95 -15.66
CA LYS A 11 -7.51 -9.05 -16.10
C LYS A 11 -6.05 -8.66 -16.08
N LYS A 12 -5.20 -9.61 -15.75
CA LYS A 12 -3.74 -9.50 -15.88
C LYS A 12 -3.17 -10.81 -16.37
N TYR A 13 -2.64 -10.78 -17.58
CA TYR A 13 -2.00 -11.91 -18.23
C TYR A 13 -0.54 -11.60 -18.50
N TYR A 14 0.33 -12.56 -18.20
CA TYR A 14 1.77 -12.48 -18.45
C TYR A 14 2.18 -13.47 -19.54
N GLY A 15 3.27 -13.13 -20.23
CA GLY A 15 3.87 -13.97 -21.25
C GLY A 15 3.29 -13.77 -22.65
N LYS A 16 4.13 -14.08 -23.68
CA LYS A 16 3.76 -14.02 -25.09
C LYS A 16 3.52 -15.41 -25.70
N LYS A 17 4.35 -16.41 -25.34
CA LYS A 17 4.24 -17.79 -25.86
C LYS A 17 3.43 -18.70 -24.95
N LYS A 18 3.61 -18.59 -23.64
CA LYS A 18 2.81 -19.28 -22.63
C LYS A 18 2.14 -18.24 -21.78
N ILE A 19 0.83 -18.11 -21.92
CA ILE A 19 0.04 -17.13 -21.18
C ILE A 19 -0.23 -17.67 -19.77
N VAL A 20 0.13 -16.86 -18.77
CA VAL A 20 -0.24 -17.07 -17.37
C VAL A 20 -1.30 -16.05 -17.02
N LYS A 21 -2.49 -16.51 -16.71
CA LYS A 21 -3.63 -15.69 -16.28
C LYS A 21 -3.52 -15.48 -14.76
N ALA A 22 -2.82 -14.43 -14.35
CA ALA A 22 -2.61 -14.14 -12.94
C ALA A 22 -3.85 -13.54 -12.28
N VAL A 23 -4.59 -12.69 -12.99
CA VAL A 23 -5.91 -12.20 -12.62
C VAL A 23 -6.80 -12.41 -13.83
N ASP A 24 -7.95 -13.10 -13.67
CA ASP A 24 -8.83 -13.46 -14.76
C ASP A 24 -10.28 -13.13 -14.40
N ASP A 25 -10.77 -12.05 -14.98
CA ASP A 25 -12.17 -11.60 -14.92
C ASP A 25 -12.69 -11.27 -13.50
N VAL A 26 -11.94 -10.43 -12.77
CA VAL A 26 -12.29 -10.05 -11.40
C VAL A 26 -13.12 -8.78 -11.36
N SER A 27 -14.37 -8.90 -10.87
CA SER A 27 -15.29 -7.79 -10.62
C SER A 27 -15.66 -7.77 -9.13
N LEU A 28 -15.41 -6.63 -8.45
CA LEU A 28 -15.76 -6.44 -7.05
C LEU A 28 -15.96 -4.97 -6.71
N GLU A 29 -16.57 -4.70 -5.56
CA GLU A 29 -16.71 -3.36 -5.00
C GLU A 29 -16.28 -3.36 -3.53
N ILE A 30 -15.56 -2.30 -3.14
CA ILE A 30 -15.18 -2.02 -1.75
C ILE A 30 -15.80 -0.68 -1.37
N HIS A 31 -16.55 -0.67 -0.27
CA HIS A 31 -17.16 0.56 0.24
C HIS A 31 -16.26 1.23 1.28
N ALA A 32 -16.38 2.55 1.40
CA ALA A 32 -15.67 3.29 2.45
C ALA A 32 -16.02 2.75 3.84
N GLY A 33 -15.00 2.58 4.69
CA GLY A 33 -15.14 2.04 6.05
C GLY A 33 -15.34 0.52 6.13
N SER A 34 -15.29 -0.21 5.00
CA SER A 34 -15.35 -1.67 4.99
C SER A 34 -13.96 -2.32 4.95
N SER A 35 -13.90 -3.60 5.32
CA SER A 35 -12.73 -4.45 5.15
C SER A 35 -13.07 -5.62 4.23
N MET A 36 -12.17 -5.99 3.33
CA MET A 36 -12.30 -7.12 2.42
C MET A 36 -11.06 -8.00 2.50
N ALA A 37 -11.25 -9.32 2.59
CA ALA A 37 -10.16 -10.29 2.53
C ALA A 37 -10.19 -11.04 1.20
N LEU A 38 -9.02 -11.12 0.53
CA LEU A 38 -8.81 -12.00 -0.61
C LEU A 38 -8.16 -13.30 -0.12
N ILE A 39 -8.87 -14.40 -0.24
CA ILE A 39 -8.42 -15.72 0.23
C ILE A 39 -8.15 -16.60 -0.99
N GLY A 40 -7.09 -17.38 -0.95
CA GLY A 40 -6.70 -18.30 -2.02
C GLY A 40 -5.28 -18.85 -1.81
N GLU A 41 -4.94 -19.90 -2.55
CA GLU A 41 -3.63 -20.55 -2.49
C GLU A 41 -2.49 -19.60 -2.90
N SER A 42 -1.25 -19.97 -2.58
CA SER A 42 -0.06 -19.27 -3.09
C SER A 42 -0.06 -19.32 -4.61
N GLY A 43 0.25 -18.20 -5.25
CA GLY A 43 0.22 -18.09 -6.72
C GLY A 43 -1.17 -17.89 -7.35
N SER A 44 -2.24 -17.75 -6.55
CA SER A 44 -3.61 -17.51 -7.08
C SER A 44 -3.84 -16.08 -7.61
N GLY A 45 -2.84 -15.20 -7.60
CA GLY A 45 -2.92 -13.86 -8.17
C GLY A 45 -3.26 -12.73 -7.18
N LYS A 46 -3.38 -13.01 -5.86
CA LYS A 46 -3.71 -11.99 -4.83
C LYS A 46 -2.76 -10.79 -4.86
N THR A 47 -1.47 -11.03 -4.81
CA THR A 47 -0.43 -9.99 -4.89
C THR A 47 -0.52 -9.22 -6.21
N THR A 48 -0.75 -9.90 -7.33
CA THR A 48 -0.92 -9.27 -8.65
C THR A 48 -2.13 -8.36 -8.64
N PHE A 49 -3.26 -8.82 -8.12
CA PHE A 49 -4.46 -8.00 -7.99
C PHE A 49 -4.21 -6.75 -7.14
N GLY A 50 -3.57 -6.91 -5.96
CA GLY A 50 -3.16 -5.77 -5.11
C GLY A 50 -2.29 -4.75 -5.86
N LYS A 51 -1.30 -5.23 -6.64
CA LYS A 51 -0.43 -4.37 -7.45
C LYS A 51 -1.16 -3.63 -8.56
N LEU A 52 -2.17 -4.24 -9.20
CA LEU A 52 -3.02 -3.58 -10.18
C LEU A 52 -3.77 -2.40 -9.54
N ILE A 53 -4.42 -2.64 -8.41
CA ILE A 53 -5.16 -1.60 -7.69
C ILE A 53 -4.21 -0.50 -7.19
N ALA A 54 -3.03 -0.85 -6.68
CA ALA A 54 -2.02 0.11 -6.26
C ALA A 54 -1.38 0.90 -7.42
N GLY A 55 -1.73 0.59 -8.68
CA GLY A 55 -1.15 1.23 -9.87
C GLY A 55 0.34 0.93 -10.07
N LEU A 56 0.82 -0.18 -9.49
CA LEU A 56 2.20 -0.67 -9.66
C LEU A 56 2.35 -1.52 -10.90
N GLU A 57 1.24 -2.06 -11.39
CA GLU A 57 1.14 -2.78 -12.65
C GLU A 57 -0.09 -2.32 -13.43
N LYS A 58 -0.01 -2.38 -14.77
CA LYS A 58 -1.16 -2.11 -15.63
C LYS A 58 -1.95 -3.39 -15.90
N PRO A 59 -3.28 -3.35 -15.89
CA PRO A 59 -4.11 -4.47 -16.33
C PRO A 59 -3.90 -4.76 -17.81
N THR A 60 -4.19 -5.99 -18.21
CA THR A 60 -4.22 -6.39 -19.62
C THR A 60 -5.56 -6.03 -20.26
N ASP A 61 -6.65 -6.07 -19.47
CA ASP A 61 -8.02 -5.78 -19.88
C ASP A 61 -8.88 -5.49 -18.62
N GLY A 62 -10.09 -4.96 -18.83
CA GLY A 62 -10.99 -4.57 -17.75
C GLY A 62 -10.70 -3.20 -17.20
N LYS A 63 -11.49 -2.79 -16.23
CA LYS A 63 -11.47 -1.44 -15.68
C LYS A 63 -11.46 -1.46 -14.17
N PHE A 64 -10.89 -0.39 -13.56
CA PHE A 64 -11.07 -0.14 -12.14
C PHE A 64 -11.20 1.35 -11.84
N TRP A 65 -11.96 1.67 -10.80
CA TRP A 65 -12.21 3.02 -10.33
C TRP A 65 -11.80 3.13 -8.86
N PHE A 66 -11.16 4.23 -8.53
CA PHE A 66 -10.89 4.62 -7.16
C PHE A 66 -11.49 6.01 -6.92
N GLN A 67 -12.33 6.15 -5.88
CA GLN A 67 -13.07 7.40 -5.61
C GLN A 67 -13.87 7.91 -6.82
N GLY A 68 -14.43 7.00 -7.61
CA GLY A 68 -15.18 7.33 -8.83
C GLY A 68 -14.34 7.70 -10.07
N GLN A 69 -13.01 7.83 -9.92
CA GLN A 69 -12.10 8.08 -11.04
C GLN A 69 -11.65 6.77 -11.68
N GLU A 70 -11.75 6.66 -12.99
CA GLU A 70 -11.22 5.54 -13.78
C GLU A 70 -9.68 5.60 -13.80
N MET A 71 -9.01 4.50 -13.45
CA MET A 71 -7.60 4.50 -13.06
C MET A 71 -6.65 3.79 -14.03
N GLN A 72 -7.12 2.76 -14.77
CA GLN A 72 -6.24 1.84 -15.53
C GLN A 72 -5.44 2.53 -16.64
N ASP A 73 -5.97 3.61 -17.23
CA ASP A 73 -5.33 4.33 -18.33
C ASP A 73 -4.52 5.55 -17.90
N LEU A 74 -4.51 5.85 -16.60
CA LEU A 74 -3.76 6.98 -16.08
C LEU A 74 -2.25 6.79 -16.30
N SER A 75 -1.61 7.85 -16.76
CA SER A 75 -0.14 7.97 -16.74
C SER A 75 0.34 8.09 -15.29
N GLU A 76 1.62 7.80 -15.02
CA GLU A 76 2.22 7.93 -13.68
C GLU A 76 1.99 9.33 -13.09
N LYS A 77 2.12 10.38 -13.89
CA LYS A 77 1.87 11.76 -13.46
C LYS A 77 0.43 11.99 -13.02
N GLN A 78 -0.53 11.36 -13.69
CA GLN A 78 -1.95 11.47 -13.36
C GLN A 78 -2.34 10.58 -12.18
N PHE A 79 -1.66 9.43 -11.99
CA PHE A 79 -1.89 8.52 -10.86
C PHE A 79 -1.30 9.05 -9.54
N ARG A 80 -0.19 9.81 -9.61
CA ARG A 80 0.56 10.29 -8.45
C ARG A 80 -0.29 10.97 -7.35
N PRO A 81 -1.30 11.82 -7.64
CA PRO A 81 -2.16 12.42 -6.61
C PRO A 81 -2.93 11.39 -5.77
N TYR A 82 -3.26 10.24 -6.35
CA TYR A 82 -4.03 9.18 -5.67
C TYR A 82 -3.16 8.31 -4.75
N ARG A 83 -1.83 8.28 -4.95
CA ARG A 83 -0.91 7.48 -4.14
C ARG A 83 -0.97 7.80 -2.65
N LYS A 84 -1.28 9.05 -2.28
CA LYS A 84 -1.50 9.44 -0.89
C LYS A 84 -2.66 8.67 -0.25
N ASN A 85 -3.76 8.53 -0.98
CA ASN A 85 -5.01 7.93 -0.50
C ASN A 85 -5.06 6.40 -0.68
N LEU A 86 -4.15 5.84 -1.49
CA LEU A 86 -4.08 4.43 -1.80
C LEU A 86 -2.68 3.91 -1.51
N GLN A 87 -2.53 3.16 -0.42
CA GLN A 87 -1.25 2.66 0.05
C GLN A 87 -1.20 1.13 0.00
N MET A 88 -0.01 0.58 -0.25
CA MET A 88 0.22 -0.87 -0.23
C MET A 88 1.31 -1.23 0.76
N VAL A 89 1.01 -2.19 1.62
CA VAL A 89 1.94 -2.82 2.56
C VAL A 89 2.34 -4.18 1.97
N PHE A 90 3.63 -4.34 1.68
CA PHE A 90 4.19 -5.57 1.11
C PHE A 90 4.53 -6.60 2.18
N GLN A 91 4.55 -7.87 1.79
CA GLN A 91 4.94 -9.00 2.62
C GLN A 91 6.35 -8.85 3.20
N SER A 92 7.33 -8.43 2.38
CA SER A 92 8.71 -8.19 2.83
C SER A 92 8.85 -6.75 3.31
N SER A 93 8.97 -6.57 4.62
CA SER A 93 9.14 -5.25 5.25
C SER A 93 10.57 -4.73 5.21
N SER A 94 11.60 -5.61 5.20
CA SER A 94 13.01 -5.20 5.27
C SER A 94 13.50 -4.45 4.02
N GLY A 95 12.98 -4.79 2.85
CA GLY A 95 13.34 -4.12 1.58
C GLY A 95 12.63 -2.77 1.33
N VAL A 96 11.74 -2.35 2.23
CA VAL A 96 10.95 -1.13 2.08
C VAL A 96 11.66 0.08 2.70
N PHE A 97 12.54 -0.16 3.67
CA PHE A 97 13.28 0.86 4.39
C PHE A 97 14.69 1.04 3.84
N ASP A 98 15.13 2.27 3.73
CA ASP A 98 16.55 2.58 3.53
C ASP A 98 17.29 2.37 4.86
N HIS A 99 18.32 1.51 4.83
CA HIS A 99 19.10 1.12 6.00
C HIS A 99 20.04 2.24 6.51
N VAL A 100 20.26 3.28 5.71
CA VAL A 100 21.08 4.45 6.09
C VAL A 100 20.30 5.38 6.99
N TYR A 101 18.97 5.38 6.90
CA TYR A 101 18.09 6.22 7.68
C TYR A 101 17.46 5.47 8.87
N THR A 102 17.11 6.23 9.90
CA THR A 102 16.31 5.72 11.02
C THR A 102 14.89 5.40 10.56
N ILE A 103 14.14 4.68 11.39
CA ILE A 103 12.71 4.38 11.14
C ILE A 103 11.90 5.67 10.99
N GLY A 104 12.16 6.66 11.84
CA GLY A 104 11.47 7.94 11.79
C GLY A 104 11.76 8.71 10.51
N GLU A 105 13.02 8.75 10.06
CA GLU A 105 13.41 9.41 8.80
C GLU A 105 12.77 8.75 7.58
N ASN A 106 12.73 7.42 7.53
CA ASN A 106 12.06 6.67 6.46
C ASN A 106 10.56 6.97 6.37
N ILE A 107 9.88 7.12 7.51
CA ILE A 107 8.45 7.48 7.54
C ILE A 107 8.27 8.96 7.18
N LEU A 108 9.15 9.83 7.69
CA LEU A 108 9.12 11.27 7.46
C LEU A 108 9.32 11.62 5.98
N GLU A 109 10.18 10.88 5.27
CA GLU A 109 10.42 11.09 3.84
C GLU A 109 9.12 10.98 3.03
N ILE A 110 8.35 9.91 3.27
CA ILE A 110 7.06 9.70 2.59
C ILE A 110 6.08 10.81 2.92
N LEU A 111 6.03 11.23 4.17
CA LEU A 111 5.15 12.31 4.61
C LEU A 111 5.50 13.64 3.93
N LYS A 112 6.79 14.00 3.86
CA LYS A 112 7.27 15.21 3.18
C LYS A 112 7.03 15.19 1.67
N LEU A 113 7.05 14.00 1.05
CA LEU A 113 6.79 13.85 -0.38
C LEU A 113 5.33 14.17 -0.74
N HIS A 114 4.39 13.88 0.15
CA HIS A 114 2.95 13.96 -0.10
C HIS A 114 2.22 15.08 0.63
N GLU A 115 2.79 15.62 1.71
CA GLU A 115 2.15 16.61 2.57
C GLU A 115 3.04 17.85 2.75
N LYS A 116 2.38 18.99 2.92
CA LYS A 116 3.01 20.23 3.36
C LYS A 116 2.48 20.59 4.73
N LEU A 117 3.22 20.22 5.77
CA LEU A 117 2.88 20.46 7.17
C LEU A 117 3.77 21.57 7.75
N GLN A 118 3.37 22.12 8.90
CA GLN A 118 4.20 23.06 9.66
C GLN A 118 5.33 22.33 10.37
N GLU A 119 6.35 23.07 10.78
CA GLU A 119 7.46 22.54 11.58
C GLU A 119 6.93 21.98 12.90
N GLY A 120 7.32 20.74 13.26
CA GLY A 120 6.80 20.02 14.44
C GLY A 120 5.61 19.09 14.14
N GLU A 121 4.73 19.40 13.20
CA GLU A 121 3.60 18.52 12.85
C GLU A 121 4.07 17.20 12.21
N TYR A 122 5.18 17.25 11.48
CA TYR A 122 5.78 16.06 10.87
C TYR A 122 6.18 15.01 11.90
N GLU A 123 6.88 15.44 12.96
CA GLU A 123 7.32 14.51 14.01
C GLU A 123 6.15 13.93 14.79
N GLU A 124 5.13 14.75 15.08
CA GLU A 124 3.95 14.29 15.79
C GLU A 124 3.17 13.27 14.97
N ARG A 125 3.04 13.50 13.65
CA ARG A 125 2.39 12.57 12.72
C ARG A 125 3.12 11.23 12.65
N VAL A 126 4.47 11.23 12.67
CA VAL A 126 5.29 10.01 12.71
C VAL A 126 5.06 9.26 14.03
N LYS A 127 5.04 9.96 15.16
CA LYS A 127 4.77 9.36 16.48
C LYS A 127 3.37 8.72 16.52
N GLU A 128 2.35 9.47 16.09
CA GLU A 128 0.97 8.95 16.01
C GLU A 128 0.89 7.66 15.20
N ALA A 129 1.51 7.62 14.01
CA ALA A 129 1.50 6.43 13.15
C ALA A 129 2.19 5.22 13.81
N LEU A 130 3.29 5.43 14.54
CA LEU A 130 3.97 4.39 15.29
C LEU A 130 3.09 3.86 16.44
N ILE A 131 2.47 4.74 17.21
CA ILE A 131 1.54 4.37 18.30
C ILE A 131 0.35 3.57 17.76
N GLN A 132 -0.25 3.98 16.63
CA GLN A 132 -1.37 3.29 15.99
C GLN A 132 -1.03 1.84 15.62
N THR A 133 0.25 1.54 15.38
CA THR A 133 0.72 0.18 15.08
C THR A 133 1.26 -0.56 16.30
N GLY A 134 1.06 -0.03 17.51
CA GLY A 134 1.49 -0.65 18.76
C GLY A 134 3.02 -0.62 18.97
N LEU A 135 3.69 0.38 18.39
CA LEU A 135 5.12 0.62 18.58
C LEU A 135 5.36 1.75 19.59
N ASP A 136 6.45 1.62 20.35
CA ASP A 136 6.97 2.73 21.14
C ASP A 136 7.44 3.85 20.18
N PRO A 137 7.01 5.11 20.37
CA PRO A 137 7.44 6.23 19.52
C PRO A 137 8.97 6.42 19.47
N ASP A 138 9.71 5.99 20.47
CA ASP A 138 11.17 6.09 20.51
C ASP A 138 11.86 5.16 19.50
N ILE A 139 11.15 4.20 18.95
CA ILE A 139 11.66 3.35 17.85
C ILE A 139 12.04 4.17 16.62
N ARG A 140 11.45 5.37 16.45
CA ARG A 140 11.79 6.29 15.37
C ARG A 140 13.28 6.64 15.29
N ASN A 141 13.99 6.58 16.43
CA ASN A 141 15.42 6.90 16.55
C ASN A 141 16.32 5.69 16.23
N ARG A 142 15.75 4.52 15.94
CA ARG A 142 16.49 3.29 15.64
C ARG A 142 16.61 3.05 14.14
N TYR A 143 17.70 2.41 13.74
CA TYR A 143 17.90 1.90 12.39
C TYR A 143 17.18 0.56 12.21
N VAL A 144 16.91 0.19 10.95
CA VAL A 144 16.22 -1.07 10.61
C VAL A 144 16.90 -2.30 11.22
N GLY A 145 18.24 -2.33 11.22
CA GLY A 145 19.03 -3.43 11.80
C GLY A 145 19.00 -3.52 13.34
N GLN A 146 18.40 -2.54 14.03
CA GLN A 146 18.32 -2.46 15.51
C GLN A 146 16.94 -2.89 16.04
N ILE A 147 16.03 -3.29 15.18
CA ILE A 147 14.65 -3.64 15.53
C ILE A 147 14.33 -5.08 15.13
N SER A 148 13.38 -5.70 15.83
CA SER A 148 12.93 -7.05 15.47
C SER A 148 12.13 -7.08 14.16
N GLY A 149 12.01 -8.25 13.51
CA GLY A 149 11.20 -8.43 12.32
C GLY A 149 9.75 -7.98 12.50
N GLY A 150 9.13 -8.31 13.63
CA GLY A 150 7.78 -7.87 13.95
C GLY A 150 7.67 -6.35 14.18
N GLN A 151 8.70 -5.71 14.74
CA GLN A 151 8.76 -4.25 14.84
C GLN A 151 8.92 -3.61 13.46
N CYS A 152 9.78 -4.17 12.61
CA CYS A 152 9.98 -3.70 11.24
C CYS A 152 8.66 -3.78 10.43
N GLN A 153 7.92 -4.86 10.59
CA GLN A 153 6.62 -5.05 9.95
C GLN A 153 5.58 -4.01 10.41
N ARG A 154 5.47 -3.78 11.72
CA ARG A 154 4.59 -2.73 12.25
C ARG A 154 5.02 -1.33 11.83
N ALA A 155 6.34 -1.06 11.75
CA ALA A 155 6.86 0.20 11.24
C ALA A 155 6.52 0.40 9.73
N ASN A 156 6.52 -0.68 8.93
CA ASN A 156 6.08 -0.62 7.53
C ASN A 156 4.58 -0.28 7.42
N ILE A 157 3.76 -0.82 8.31
CA ILE A 157 2.34 -0.43 8.38
C ILE A 157 2.21 1.05 8.80
N ALA A 158 2.97 1.50 9.82
CA ALA A 158 2.99 2.90 10.24
C ALA A 158 3.37 3.84 9.09
N ARG A 159 4.36 3.44 8.26
CA ARG A 159 4.78 4.17 7.07
C ARG A 159 3.65 4.34 6.03
N ALA A 160 2.79 3.35 5.88
CA ALA A 160 1.61 3.47 5.03
C ALA A 160 0.53 4.35 5.68
N LEU A 161 0.28 4.19 6.98
CA LEU A 161 -0.77 4.90 7.71
C LEU A 161 -0.47 6.39 7.96
N VAL A 162 0.81 6.81 7.96
CA VAL A 162 1.21 8.20 8.22
C VAL A 162 0.53 9.20 7.28
N LEU A 163 0.20 8.78 6.06
CA LEU A 163 -0.54 9.58 5.07
C LEU A 163 -2.05 9.62 5.30
N ARG A 164 -2.58 8.86 6.28
CA ARG A 164 -4.03 8.69 6.52
C ARG A 164 -4.77 8.27 5.25
N PRO A 165 -4.35 7.18 4.59
CA PRO A 165 -4.93 6.75 3.33
C PRO A 165 -6.39 6.30 3.50
N GLU A 166 -7.18 6.40 2.43
CA GLU A 166 -8.55 5.90 2.40
C GLU A 166 -8.62 4.40 2.10
N LEU A 167 -7.61 3.86 1.39
CA LEU A 167 -7.48 2.43 1.11
C LEU A 167 -6.07 1.95 1.44
N VAL A 168 -5.97 0.91 2.27
CA VAL A 168 -4.73 0.18 2.52
C VAL A 168 -4.87 -1.24 1.97
N ILE A 169 -3.98 -1.60 1.09
CA ILE A 169 -3.86 -2.95 0.54
C ILE A 169 -2.74 -3.65 1.33
N CYS A 170 -3.06 -4.76 2.00
CA CYS A 170 -2.08 -5.54 2.75
C CYS A 170 -1.83 -6.87 2.04
N ASP A 171 -0.61 -7.09 1.57
CA ASP A 171 -0.17 -8.33 0.94
C ASP A 171 0.56 -9.19 1.99
N GLU A 172 -0.18 -10.14 2.59
CA GLU A 172 0.29 -11.03 3.67
C GLU A 172 1.04 -10.26 4.79
N PRO A 173 0.40 -9.29 5.46
CA PRO A 173 1.07 -8.39 6.39
C PRO A 173 1.56 -9.06 7.68
N VAL A 174 1.17 -10.31 7.92
CA VAL A 174 1.55 -11.11 9.09
C VAL A 174 1.99 -12.50 8.64
N SER A 175 3.30 -12.72 8.54
CA SER A 175 3.90 -14.02 8.20
C SER A 175 4.50 -14.74 9.40
N SER A 176 4.38 -14.18 10.60
CA SER A 176 4.95 -14.77 11.83
C SER A 176 4.17 -14.33 13.07
#